data_bd8f5925143bc446ea29d77f2c109d9b
#
_entry.id   bd8f5925143bc446ea29d77f2c109d9b
#
_cell.length_a   1.000
_cell.length_b   1.000
_cell.length_c   1.000
_cell.angle_alpha   90.00
_cell.angle_beta   90.00
_cell.angle_gamma   90.00
#
_symmetry.space_group_name_H-M   'P 1'
#
loop_
_entity.id
_entity.type
_entity.pdbx_description
1 polymer ?
#
loop_
_entity_poly.entity_id
_entity_poly.type
_entity_poly.pdbx_seq_one_letter_code
_entity_poly.pdbx_strand_id
1 'polypeptide(L)'
;MSFIMQQWRAARRIAGLLRSLPGPARRAAVGRLLEPATARRRRLAAVIAAHPERLVIVCHGNIMRSAFAVAYLRQLAPERAAHVVGAGTHATAGRAAQDSALRVAPEFGVSLASHAALPLASVTVGAGDVIVCMDRANEANVIARYGSYADRVFLVGDGVESAATDRVVVDPYARGDEATRVAFQQVVEHAQRWLAVNRE
;
A
#
# COMPACT_ATOMS: atom_id res chain seq x y z
N MET A 1 -11.86 7.26 -19.22
CA MET A 1 -10.96 6.12 -19.59
C MET A 1 -11.51 4.88 -18.90
N SER A 2 -11.86 3.81 -19.63
CA SER A 2 -12.58 2.65 -19.13
C SER A 2 -11.77 1.91 -18.05
N PHE A 3 -12.45 1.41 -16.99
CA PHE A 3 -11.91 0.54 -15.93
C PHE A 3 -11.10 -0.65 -16.51
N ILE A 4 -11.57 -1.23 -17.60
CA ILE A 4 -10.90 -2.31 -18.33
C ILE A 4 -9.51 -1.89 -18.83
N MET A 5 -9.37 -0.68 -19.39
CA MET A 5 -8.07 -0.18 -19.86
C MET A 5 -7.04 0.00 -18.73
N GLN A 6 -7.49 0.34 -17.53
CA GLN A 6 -6.61 0.48 -16.36
C GLN A 6 -6.11 -0.88 -15.88
N GLN A 7 -6.98 -1.88 -15.83
CA GLN A 7 -6.59 -3.25 -15.49
C GLN A 7 -5.58 -3.81 -16.51
N TRP A 8 -5.79 -3.57 -17.80
CA TRP A 8 -4.84 -3.97 -18.85
C TRP A 8 -3.47 -3.31 -18.70
N ARG A 9 -3.43 -2.02 -18.37
CA ARG A 9 -2.17 -1.30 -18.11
C ARG A 9 -1.46 -1.83 -16.88
N ALA A 10 -2.18 -2.10 -15.80
CA ALA A 10 -1.63 -2.69 -14.59
C ALA A 10 -1.08 -4.10 -14.86
N ALA A 11 -1.82 -4.95 -15.55
CA ALA A 11 -1.39 -6.29 -15.93
C ALA A 11 -0.11 -6.27 -16.80
N ARG A 12 -0.05 -5.36 -17.79
CA ARG A 12 1.16 -5.18 -18.62
C ARG A 12 2.38 -4.73 -17.82
N ARG A 13 2.20 -3.81 -16.86
CA ARG A 13 3.29 -3.36 -15.96
C ARG A 13 3.80 -4.52 -15.12
N ILE A 14 2.90 -5.28 -14.50
CA ILE A 14 3.24 -6.46 -13.68
C ILE A 14 3.97 -7.49 -14.55
N ALA A 15 3.47 -7.80 -15.73
CA ALA A 15 4.11 -8.75 -16.65
C ALA A 15 5.51 -8.30 -17.11
N GLY A 16 5.69 -6.99 -17.36
CA GLY A 16 6.99 -6.40 -17.66
C GLY A 16 7.97 -6.55 -16.50
N LEU A 17 7.52 -6.20 -15.30
CA LEU A 17 8.32 -6.33 -14.08
C LEU A 17 8.72 -7.78 -13.81
N LEU A 18 7.76 -8.72 -13.88
CA LEU A 18 8.04 -10.14 -13.65
C LEU A 18 9.09 -10.69 -14.62
N ARG A 19 9.08 -10.24 -15.88
CA ARG A 19 10.08 -10.65 -16.87
C ARG A 19 11.49 -10.15 -16.54
N SER A 20 11.62 -8.98 -15.93
CA SER A 20 12.92 -8.40 -15.53
C SER A 20 13.51 -9.01 -14.26
N LEU A 21 12.74 -9.78 -13.49
CA LEU A 21 13.20 -10.38 -12.24
C LEU A 21 14.08 -11.61 -12.47
N PRO A 22 15.12 -11.81 -11.62
CA PRO A 22 15.82 -13.09 -11.50
C PRO A 22 14.85 -14.24 -11.20
N GLY A 23 15.16 -15.44 -11.67
CA GLY A 23 14.29 -16.61 -11.55
C GLY A 23 13.67 -16.85 -10.15
N PRO A 24 14.46 -16.85 -9.05
CA PRO A 24 13.91 -17.01 -7.70
C PRO A 24 12.94 -15.90 -7.29
N ALA A 25 13.29 -14.64 -7.50
CA ALA A 25 12.45 -13.49 -7.20
C ALA A 25 11.15 -13.49 -8.03
N ARG A 26 11.23 -13.88 -9.31
CA ARG A 26 10.07 -14.03 -10.17
C ARG A 26 9.11 -15.11 -9.68
N ARG A 27 9.62 -16.28 -9.25
CA ARG A 27 8.78 -17.34 -8.67
C ARG A 27 8.08 -16.87 -7.40
N ALA A 28 8.79 -16.18 -6.51
CA ALA A 28 8.20 -15.61 -5.29
C ALA A 28 7.10 -14.60 -5.63
N ALA A 29 7.35 -13.68 -6.55
CA ALA A 29 6.38 -12.67 -6.98
C ALA A 29 5.13 -13.29 -7.60
N VAL A 30 5.29 -14.26 -8.51
CA VAL A 30 4.17 -14.99 -9.12
C VAL A 30 3.38 -15.75 -8.04
N GLY A 31 4.07 -16.46 -7.13
CA GLY A 31 3.42 -17.17 -6.03
C GLY A 31 2.57 -16.25 -5.17
N ARG A 32 3.05 -15.02 -4.86
CA ARG A 32 2.29 -14.03 -4.08
C ARG A 32 1.09 -13.45 -4.86
N LEU A 33 1.26 -13.17 -6.14
CA LEU A 33 0.18 -12.67 -6.97
C LEU A 33 -0.96 -13.68 -7.14
N LEU A 34 -0.63 -14.98 -7.18
CA LEU A 34 -1.58 -16.08 -7.31
C LEU A 34 -2.07 -16.63 -5.96
N GLU A 35 -1.53 -16.17 -4.84
CA GLU A 35 -1.88 -16.66 -3.50
C GLU A 35 -3.38 -16.46 -3.23
N PRO A 36 -4.12 -17.51 -2.81
CA PRO A 36 -5.54 -17.40 -2.46
C PRO A 36 -5.77 -16.42 -1.29
N ALA A 37 -6.92 -15.76 -1.28
CA ALA A 37 -7.27 -14.78 -0.24
C ALA A 37 -7.23 -15.39 1.17
N THR A 38 -7.67 -16.63 1.32
CA THR A 38 -7.63 -17.36 2.60
C THR A 38 -6.21 -17.60 3.11
N ALA A 39 -5.27 -17.96 2.22
CA ALA A 39 -3.87 -18.13 2.59
C ALA A 39 -3.23 -16.79 2.98
N ARG A 40 -3.53 -15.72 2.26
CA ARG A 40 -3.07 -14.37 2.59
C ARG A 40 -3.56 -13.92 3.96
N ARG A 41 -4.84 -14.14 4.30
CA ARG A 41 -5.39 -13.80 5.62
C ARG A 41 -4.72 -14.57 6.74
N ARG A 42 -4.52 -15.88 6.58
CA ARG A 42 -3.80 -16.69 7.57
C ARG A 42 -2.38 -16.19 7.80
N ARG A 43 -1.68 -15.85 6.71
CA ARG A 43 -0.33 -15.30 6.78
C ARG A 43 -0.31 -13.93 7.46
N LEU A 44 -1.26 -13.05 7.13
CA LEU A 44 -1.41 -11.74 7.77
C LEU A 44 -1.66 -11.89 9.27
N ALA A 45 -2.60 -12.75 9.67
CA ALA A 45 -2.88 -13.02 11.08
C ALA A 45 -1.64 -13.50 11.83
N ALA A 46 -0.86 -14.41 11.25
CA ALA A 46 0.38 -14.90 11.86
C ALA A 46 1.43 -13.78 12.02
N VAL A 47 1.55 -12.90 11.02
CA VAL A 47 2.50 -11.76 11.08
C VAL A 47 2.06 -10.72 12.11
N ILE A 48 0.75 -10.46 12.22
CA ILE A 48 0.20 -9.54 13.24
C ILE A 48 0.38 -10.10 14.65
N ALA A 49 0.11 -11.39 14.85
CA ALA A 49 0.31 -12.05 16.14
C ALA A 49 1.78 -12.05 16.61
N ALA A 50 2.73 -11.90 15.68
CA ALA A 50 4.14 -11.72 15.99
C ALA A 50 4.52 -10.27 16.37
N HIS A 51 3.55 -9.38 16.55
CA HIS A 51 3.74 -7.97 16.95
C HIS A 51 4.76 -7.22 16.08
N PRO A 52 4.42 -6.88 14.83
CA PRO A 52 5.35 -6.21 13.93
C PRO A 52 5.82 -4.87 14.51
N GLU A 53 7.09 -4.57 14.33
CA GLU A 53 7.71 -3.35 14.85
C GLU A 53 7.26 -2.11 14.06
N ARG A 54 7.08 -2.27 12.73
CA ARG A 54 6.80 -1.14 11.84
C ARG A 54 5.89 -1.53 10.69
N LEU A 55 5.01 -0.59 10.32
CA LEU A 55 4.14 -0.68 9.16
C LEU A 55 4.67 0.24 8.04
N VAL A 56 5.02 -0.35 6.90
CA VAL A 56 5.48 0.38 5.71
C VAL A 56 4.38 0.38 4.65
N ILE A 57 3.79 1.55 4.40
CA ILE A 57 2.67 1.70 3.47
C ILE A 57 3.18 2.18 2.12
N VAL A 58 2.95 1.41 1.06
CA VAL A 58 3.54 1.64 -0.24
C VAL A 58 2.49 1.90 -1.32
N CYS A 59 2.67 3.00 -2.06
CA CYS A 59 1.95 3.27 -3.30
C CYS A 59 2.94 3.60 -4.44
N HIS A 60 2.47 4.19 -5.54
CA HIS A 60 3.34 4.55 -6.66
C HIS A 60 4.26 5.72 -6.32
N GLY A 61 3.71 6.90 -6.05
CA GLY A 61 4.46 8.15 -5.90
C GLY A 61 4.64 8.64 -4.47
N ASN A 62 4.00 8.04 -3.46
CA ASN A 62 3.94 8.53 -2.07
C ASN A 62 3.49 10.01 -1.94
N ILE A 63 2.57 10.44 -2.81
CA ILE A 63 2.04 11.83 -2.82
C ILE A 63 0.52 11.89 -2.67
N MET A 64 -0.15 10.73 -2.59
CA MET A 64 -1.61 10.61 -2.41
C MET A 64 -1.93 9.47 -1.43
N ARG A 65 -2.19 8.25 -1.93
CA ARG A 65 -2.73 7.09 -1.17
C ARG A 65 -1.93 6.76 0.08
N SER A 66 -0.64 6.46 -0.03
CA SER A 66 0.19 6.10 1.13
C SER A 66 0.49 7.31 2.01
N ALA A 67 0.62 8.52 1.43
CA ALA A 67 0.76 9.76 2.20
C ALA A 67 -0.46 9.98 3.12
N PHE A 68 -1.67 9.86 2.55
CA PHE A 68 -2.91 9.97 3.30
C PHE A 68 -3.06 8.85 4.33
N ALA A 69 -2.81 7.59 3.95
CA ALA A 69 -2.93 6.45 4.85
C ALA A 69 -2.04 6.59 6.10
N VAL A 70 -0.79 7.04 5.92
CA VAL A 70 0.13 7.28 7.04
C VAL A 70 -0.38 8.39 7.96
N ALA A 71 -0.79 9.52 7.41
CA ALA A 71 -1.30 10.64 8.19
C ALA A 71 -2.59 10.25 8.95
N TYR A 72 -3.49 9.53 8.30
CA TYR A 72 -4.73 9.03 8.90
C TYR A 72 -4.45 8.02 10.04
N LEU A 73 -3.59 7.02 9.82
CA LEU A 73 -3.23 6.03 10.84
C LEU A 73 -2.52 6.66 12.04
N ARG A 74 -1.65 7.64 11.82
CA ARG A 74 -0.98 8.39 12.90
C ARG A 74 -1.97 9.18 13.76
N GLN A 75 -3.07 9.63 13.18
CA GLN A 75 -4.14 10.29 13.91
C GLN A 75 -5.01 9.30 14.71
N LEU A 76 -5.30 8.12 14.12
CA LEU A 76 -6.10 7.09 14.78
C LEU A 76 -5.37 6.39 15.92
N ALA A 77 -4.06 6.22 15.81
CA ALA A 77 -3.21 5.54 16.80
C ALA A 77 -1.93 6.35 17.04
N PRO A 78 -2.03 7.49 17.77
CA PRO A 78 -0.91 8.39 18.01
C PRO A 78 0.28 7.71 18.69
N GLU A 79 0.01 6.74 19.56
CA GLU A 79 1.01 5.94 20.27
C GLU A 79 1.86 5.08 19.33
N ARG A 80 1.36 4.78 18.15
CA ARG A 80 2.05 4.02 17.08
C ARG A 80 2.55 4.89 15.93
N ALA A 81 2.39 6.21 16.03
CA ALA A 81 2.69 7.13 14.94
C ALA A 81 4.14 7.00 14.40
N ALA A 82 5.12 6.77 15.29
CA ALA A 82 6.52 6.57 14.92
C ALA A 82 6.78 5.27 14.13
N HIS A 83 5.89 4.29 14.25
CA HIS A 83 6.01 2.96 13.64
C HIS A 83 5.32 2.87 12.28
N VAL A 84 4.73 3.96 11.77
CA VAL A 84 4.05 3.99 10.46
C VAL A 84 4.83 4.86 9.50
N VAL A 85 5.31 4.26 8.40
CA VAL A 85 6.11 4.92 7.36
C VAL A 85 5.44 4.79 6.01
N GLY A 86 5.43 5.87 5.21
CA GLY A 86 4.95 5.86 3.83
C GLY A 86 6.09 5.89 2.83
N ALA A 87 5.97 5.15 1.73
CA ALA A 87 6.93 5.16 0.65
C ALA A 87 6.27 5.01 -0.72
N GLY A 88 7.02 5.36 -1.78
CA GLY A 88 6.59 5.20 -3.16
C GLY A 88 7.58 4.40 -3.99
N THR A 89 7.06 3.48 -4.81
CA THR A 89 7.89 2.67 -5.72
C THR A 89 8.60 3.52 -6.78
N HIS A 90 8.02 4.69 -7.11
CA HIS A 90 8.52 5.67 -8.09
C HIS A 90 8.41 7.10 -7.51
N ALA A 91 8.62 7.25 -6.22
CA ALA A 91 8.58 8.55 -5.58
C ALA A 91 9.83 9.39 -5.94
N THR A 92 9.63 10.69 -6.07
CA THR A 92 10.72 11.68 -6.05
C THR A 92 10.86 12.18 -4.61
N ALA A 93 12.05 12.06 -4.04
CA ALA A 93 12.31 12.46 -2.65
C ALA A 93 11.92 13.92 -2.39
N GLY A 94 11.24 14.17 -1.29
CA GLY A 94 10.83 15.51 -0.85
C GLY A 94 9.66 16.11 -1.62
N ARG A 95 9.11 15.44 -2.65
CA ARG A 95 7.96 15.95 -3.38
C ARG A 95 6.75 16.10 -2.45
N ALA A 96 6.09 17.26 -2.49
CA ALA A 96 4.87 17.53 -1.73
C ALA A 96 3.72 16.61 -2.18
N ALA A 97 2.69 16.51 -1.34
CA ALA A 97 1.44 15.84 -1.72
C ALA A 97 0.81 16.51 -2.95
N GLN A 98 0.10 15.72 -3.74
CA GLN A 98 -0.61 16.19 -4.93
C GLN A 98 -1.73 17.17 -4.56
N ASP A 99 -1.99 18.16 -5.39
CA ASP A 99 -2.98 19.23 -5.12
C ASP A 99 -4.36 18.69 -4.74
N SER A 100 -4.86 17.67 -5.45
CA SER A 100 -6.15 17.05 -5.11
C SER A 100 -6.08 16.34 -3.75
N ALA A 101 -4.94 15.76 -3.37
CA ALA A 101 -4.76 15.16 -2.05
C ALA A 101 -4.74 16.23 -0.94
N LEU A 102 -4.10 17.38 -1.19
CA LEU A 102 -4.10 18.51 -0.26
C LEU A 102 -5.50 19.08 -0.05
N ARG A 103 -6.33 19.14 -1.10
CA ARG A 103 -7.70 19.64 -0.99
C ARG A 103 -8.66 18.67 -0.31
N VAL A 104 -8.52 17.38 -0.59
CA VAL A 104 -9.47 16.36 -0.12
C VAL A 104 -9.14 15.81 1.27
N ALA A 105 -7.86 15.70 1.64
CA ALA A 105 -7.47 15.13 2.94
C ALA A 105 -8.13 15.82 4.15
N PRO A 106 -8.34 17.16 4.18
CA PRO A 106 -9.06 17.82 5.27
C PRO A 106 -10.50 17.36 5.47
N GLU A 107 -11.18 16.87 4.45
CA GLU A 107 -12.53 16.30 4.57
C GLU A 107 -12.56 15.06 5.50
N PHE A 108 -11.42 14.41 5.69
CA PHE A 108 -11.21 13.27 6.58
C PHE A 108 -10.48 13.65 7.88
N GLY A 109 -10.36 14.95 8.18
CA GLY A 109 -9.66 15.45 9.36
C GLY A 109 -8.13 15.35 9.28
N VAL A 110 -7.55 15.09 8.11
CA VAL A 110 -6.11 14.87 7.91
C VAL A 110 -5.47 16.04 7.16
N SER A 111 -4.27 16.46 7.58
CA SER A 111 -3.46 17.44 6.85
C SER A 111 -2.27 16.76 6.18
N LEU A 112 -2.05 17.09 4.90
CA LEU A 112 -0.87 16.68 4.13
C LEU A 112 0.04 17.87 3.78
N ALA A 113 -0.14 19.04 4.40
CA ALA A 113 0.58 20.27 4.08
C ALA A 113 2.10 20.15 4.29
N SER A 114 2.55 19.36 5.28
CA SER A 114 3.96 19.13 5.58
C SER A 114 4.50 17.81 4.99
N HIS A 115 3.72 17.15 4.13
CA HIS A 115 4.13 15.87 3.58
C HIS A 115 5.31 16.03 2.59
N ALA A 116 6.29 15.15 2.74
CA ALA A 116 7.41 15.00 1.81
C ALA A 116 7.54 13.53 1.40
N ALA A 117 7.47 13.28 0.11
CA ALA A 117 7.48 11.92 -0.43
C ALA A 117 8.82 11.22 -0.21
N LEU A 118 8.77 9.93 0.13
CA LEU A 118 9.92 9.08 0.38
C LEU A 118 10.01 7.98 -0.69
N PRO A 119 11.13 7.87 -1.43
CA PRO A 119 11.36 6.74 -2.32
C PRO A 119 11.45 5.43 -1.53
N LEU A 120 10.81 4.38 -2.02
CA LEU A 120 10.93 3.03 -1.44
C LEU A 120 12.39 2.56 -1.37
N ALA A 121 13.23 3.04 -2.31
CA ALA A 121 14.65 2.76 -2.34
C ALA A 121 15.41 3.27 -1.10
N SER A 122 14.89 4.29 -0.43
CA SER A 122 15.49 4.88 0.77
C SER A 122 14.99 4.23 2.06
N VAL A 123 14.08 3.26 1.97
CA VAL A 123 13.56 2.54 3.15
C VAL A 123 14.35 1.26 3.33
N THR A 124 15.04 1.13 4.45
CA THR A 124 15.61 -0.15 4.88
C THR A 124 14.49 -0.99 5.50
N VAL A 125 14.24 -2.16 4.91
CA VAL A 125 13.22 -3.11 5.39
C VAL A 125 13.90 -4.20 6.21
N GLY A 126 13.34 -4.50 7.38
CA GLY A 126 13.81 -5.54 8.30
C GLY A 126 12.79 -6.64 8.55
N ALA A 127 13.19 -7.65 9.31
CA ALA A 127 12.33 -8.79 9.66
C ALA A 127 11.14 -8.40 10.56
N GLY A 128 11.21 -7.28 11.28
CA GLY A 128 10.12 -6.73 12.10
C GLY A 128 9.08 -5.93 11.30
N ASP A 129 9.32 -5.65 10.02
CA ASP A 129 8.41 -4.81 9.22
C ASP A 129 7.28 -5.60 8.60
N VAL A 130 6.12 -4.95 8.45
CA VAL A 130 5.02 -5.37 7.57
C VAL A 130 4.87 -4.34 6.46
N ILE A 131 4.78 -4.80 5.22
CA ILE A 131 4.67 -3.93 4.06
C ILE A 131 3.26 -4.06 3.47
N VAL A 132 2.55 -2.93 3.42
CA VAL A 132 1.19 -2.85 2.89
C VAL A 132 1.17 -2.06 1.60
N CYS A 133 0.77 -2.71 0.53
CA CYS A 133 0.74 -2.17 -0.82
C CYS A 133 -0.68 -1.74 -1.21
N MET A 134 -0.81 -0.57 -1.84
CA MET A 134 -2.09 -0.04 -2.29
C MET A 134 -2.67 -0.79 -3.49
N ASP A 135 -1.83 -1.42 -4.31
CA ASP A 135 -2.25 -2.19 -5.48
C ASP A 135 -1.25 -3.29 -5.85
N ARG A 136 -1.64 -4.14 -6.81
CA ARG A 136 -0.82 -5.27 -7.28
C ARG A 136 0.48 -4.85 -7.95
N ALA A 137 0.53 -3.68 -8.59
CA ALA A 137 1.76 -3.20 -9.20
C ALA A 137 2.77 -2.77 -8.11
N ASN A 138 2.28 -2.15 -7.03
CA ASN A 138 3.11 -1.84 -5.87
C ASN A 138 3.61 -3.12 -5.19
N GLU A 139 2.74 -4.11 -4.98
CA GLU A 139 3.10 -5.42 -4.42
C GLU A 139 4.23 -6.08 -5.23
N ALA A 140 4.08 -6.16 -6.55
CA ALA A 140 5.09 -6.76 -7.43
C ALA A 140 6.45 -6.02 -7.35
N ASN A 141 6.44 -4.67 -7.32
CA ASN A 141 7.66 -3.87 -7.17
C ASN A 141 8.34 -4.09 -5.82
N VAL A 142 7.55 -4.18 -4.73
CA VAL A 142 8.06 -4.44 -3.38
C VAL A 142 8.72 -5.83 -3.32
N ILE A 143 8.06 -6.87 -3.84
CA ILE A 143 8.60 -8.23 -3.85
C ILE A 143 9.86 -8.30 -4.74
N ALA A 144 9.89 -7.57 -5.86
CA ALA A 144 11.06 -7.48 -6.70
C ALA A 144 12.28 -6.95 -5.95
N ARG A 145 12.07 -5.97 -5.07
CA ARG A 145 13.14 -5.32 -4.30
C ARG A 145 13.48 -6.05 -3.01
N TYR A 146 12.48 -6.58 -2.31
CA TYR A 146 12.58 -7.15 -0.98
C TYR A 146 12.09 -8.61 -0.94
N GLY A 147 12.51 -9.42 -1.91
CA GLY A 147 12.04 -10.80 -2.07
C GLY A 147 12.23 -11.70 -0.86
N SER A 148 13.27 -11.45 -0.04
CA SER A 148 13.49 -12.15 1.25
C SER A 148 12.42 -11.88 2.29
N TYR A 149 11.63 -10.81 2.14
CA TYR A 149 10.52 -10.44 3.03
C TYR A 149 9.15 -10.55 2.33
N ALA A 150 9.06 -11.33 1.26
CA ALA A 150 7.81 -11.49 0.49
C ALA A 150 6.64 -12.06 1.31
N ASP A 151 6.93 -12.79 2.37
CA ASP A 151 5.96 -13.30 3.35
C ASP A 151 5.32 -12.19 4.20
N ARG A 152 5.96 -11.04 4.30
CA ARG A 152 5.51 -9.86 5.04
C ARG A 152 4.90 -8.76 4.16
N VAL A 153 4.68 -9.07 2.87
CA VAL A 153 4.06 -8.15 1.90
C VAL A 153 2.59 -8.50 1.71
N PHE A 154 1.73 -7.49 1.87
CA PHE A 154 0.27 -7.62 1.79
C PHE A 154 -0.32 -6.50 0.94
N LEU A 155 -1.53 -6.74 0.41
CA LEU A 155 -2.38 -5.66 -0.10
C LEU A 155 -3.15 -5.02 1.06
N VAL A 156 -3.49 -3.76 0.89
CA VAL A 156 -4.25 -2.99 1.89
C VAL A 156 -5.57 -3.66 2.29
N GLY A 157 -6.22 -4.38 1.40
CA GLY A 157 -7.46 -5.11 1.66
C GLY A 157 -7.29 -6.60 2.02
N ASP A 158 -6.06 -7.09 2.28
CA ASP A 158 -5.86 -8.51 2.63
C ASP A 158 -6.43 -8.90 4.01
N GLY A 159 -6.67 -7.93 4.90
CA GLY A 159 -7.33 -8.14 6.19
C GLY A 159 -8.85 -8.23 6.14
N VAL A 160 -9.46 -8.19 4.95
CA VAL A 160 -10.92 -8.08 4.79
C VAL A 160 -11.50 -9.32 4.14
N GLU A 161 -12.67 -9.77 4.64
CA GLU A 161 -13.53 -10.74 3.95
C GLU A 161 -14.29 -10.06 2.81
N SER A 162 -13.66 -9.93 1.65
CA SER A 162 -14.20 -9.18 0.53
C SER A 162 -13.82 -9.79 -0.81
N ALA A 163 -14.55 -9.42 -1.86
CA ALA A 163 -14.25 -9.79 -3.23
C ALA A 163 -12.85 -9.28 -3.65
N ALA A 164 -12.22 -9.94 -4.63
CA ALA A 164 -10.87 -9.62 -5.07
C ALA A 164 -10.67 -8.15 -5.51
N THR A 165 -11.75 -7.47 -5.92
CA THR A 165 -11.76 -6.06 -6.34
C THR A 165 -11.57 -5.08 -5.18
N ASP A 166 -11.99 -5.46 -3.96
CA ASP A 166 -11.96 -4.58 -2.78
C ASP A 166 -10.61 -4.66 -2.03
N ARG A 167 -9.64 -5.41 -2.59
CA ARG A 167 -8.32 -5.61 -1.96
C ARG A 167 -7.31 -4.54 -2.34
N VAL A 168 -7.65 -3.63 -3.25
CA VAL A 168 -6.76 -2.59 -3.76
C VAL A 168 -7.43 -1.23 -3.72
N VAL A 169 -6.63 -0.19 -3.55
CA VAL A 169 -7.07 1.20 -3.69
C VAL A 169 -6.66 1.69 -5.06
N VAL A 170 -7.64 2.06 -5.88
CA VAL A 170 -7.42 2.56 -7.24
C VAL A 170 -6.59 3.85 -7.20
N ASP A 171 -5.64 4.00 -8.15
CA ASP A 171 -4.81 5.20 -8.21
C ASP A 171 -5.63 6.41 -8.68
N PRO A 172 -5.81 7.45 -7.85
CA PRO A 172 -6.56 8.64 -8.20
C PRO A 172 -5.72 9.69 -8.96
N TYR A 173 -4.43 9.44 -9.21
CA TYR A 173 -3.54 10.42 -9.84
C TYR A 173 -4.09 10.92 -11.17
N ALA A 174 -4.11 12.26 -11.36
CA ALA A 174 -4.64 12.96 -12.52
C ALA A 174 -6.14 12.69 -12.84
N ARG A 175 -6.95 12.32 -11.81
CA ARG A 175 -8.38 12.02 -11.98
C ARG A 175 -9.31 12.95 -11.20
N GLY A 176 -8.76 14.00 -10.61
CA GLY A 176 -9.51 15.02 -9.87
C GLY A 176 -9.88 14.65 -8.44
N ASP A 177 -10.61 15.58 -7.80
CA ASP A 177 -10.91 15.50 -6.37
C ASP A 177 -11.87 14.37 -6.03
N GLU A 178 -12.87 14.10 -6.90
CA GLU A 178 -13.83 13.00 -6.66
C GLU A 178 -13.14 11.63 -6.64
N ALA A 179 -12.27 11.35 -7.60
CA ALA A 179 -11.50 10.10 -7.59
C ALA A 179 -10.56 10.00 -6.38
N THR A 180 -10.05 11.13 -5.91
CA THR A 180 -9.22 11.22 -4.70
C THR A 180 -10.04 10.92 -3.46
N ARG A 181 -11.26 11.47 -3.35
CA ARG A 181 -12.20 11.22 -2.25
C ARG A 181 -12.57 9.74 -2.16
N VAL A 182 -12.91 9.12 -3.28
CA VAL A 182 -13.21 7.68 -3.33
C VAL A 182 -12.01 6.84 -2.87
N ALA A 183 -10.80 7.16 -3.35
CA ALA A 183 -9.59 6.45 -2.94
C ALA A 183 -9.29 6.62 -1.44
N PHE A 184 -9.49 7.81 -0.88
CA PHE A 184 -9.27 8.07 0.54
C PHE A 184 -10.31 7.38 1.41
N GLN A 185 -11.58 7.36 0.98
CA GLN A 185 -12.62 6.59 1.65
C GLN A 185 -12.27 5.10 1.73
N GLN A 186 -11.78 4.50 0.65
CA GLN A 186 -11.28 3.11 0.65
C GLN A 186 -10.12 2.91 1.62
N VAL A 187 -9.17 3.86 1.68
CA VAL A 187 -8.06 3.80 2.65
C VAL A 187 -8.59 3.83 4.09
N VAL A 188 -9.55 4.71 4.39
CA VAL A 188 -10.18 4.81 5.73
C VAL A 188 -10.81 3.48 6.13
N GLU A 189 -11.61 2.89 5.26
CA GLU A 189 -12.28 1.61 5.50
C GLU A 189 -11.27 0.48 5.77
N HIS A 190 -10.21 0.40 4.99
CA HIS A 190 -9.17 -0.59 5.20
C HIS A 190 -8.37 -0.35 6.49
N ALA A 191 -8.00 0.91 6.78
CA ALA A 191 -7.26 1.26 7.99
C ALA A 191 -8.03 0.92 9.26
N GLN A 192 -9.32 1.23 9.31
CA GLN A 192 -10.19 0.88 10.44
C GLN A 192 -10.25 -0.63 10.69
N ARG A 193 -10.34 -1.42 9.61
CA ARG A 193 -10.35 -2.89 9.70
C ARG A 193 -9.02 -3.46 10.17
N TRP A 194 -7.89 -2.91 9.70
CA TRP A 194 -6.56 -3.29 10.19
C TRP A 194 -6.40 -3.04 11.69
N LEU A 195 -6.94 -1.95 12.22
CA LEU A 195 -6.90 -1.64 13.65
C LEU A 195 -7.83 -2.54 14.46
N ALA A 196 -8.98 -2.94 13.92
CA ALA A 196 -9.91 -3.86 14.60
C ALA A 196 -9.28 -5.23 14.83
N VAL A 197 -8.57 -5.78 13.84
CA VAL A 197 -7.86 -7.08 13.95
C VAL A 197 -6.75 -7.05 15.02
N ASN A 198 -6.21 -5.87 15.37
CA ASN A 198 -5.14 -5.72 16.37
C ASN A 198 -5.64 -5.46 17.80
N ARG A 199 -6.96 -5.48 18.04
CA ARG A 199 -7.56 -5.22 19.36
C ARG A 199 -8.05 -6.49 20.07
N GLU A 200 -8.06 -7.61 19.38
CA GLU A 200 -8.36 -8.96 19.90
C GLU A 200 -7.06 -9.71 20.22
#